data_b894c56cef2091dc947e6b499ed77e17
#
_entry.id   b894c56cef2091dc947e6b499ed77e17
#
_cell.length_a   1.000
_cell.length_b   1.000
_cell.length_c   1.000
_cell.angle_alpha   90.00
_cell.angle_beta   90.00
_cell.angle_gamma   90.00
#
_symmetry.space_group_name_H-M   'P 1'
#
loop_
_entity.id
_entity.type
_entity.pdbx_description
1 polymer ?
#
loop_
_entity_poly.entity_id
_entity_poly.type
_entity_poly.pdbx_seq_one_letter_code
_entity_poly.pdbx_strand_id
1 'polypeptide(L)'
;MKGKKIMYNHGFGSAASSGTVKFIKQTFPNAEVVAYDIPLHPAEAMAMLREKAEQEKPDLIIGTSMGAMYTEMLYGYDRILVNPAFDMAQTMKNYGLTGKQTWQNPRKDGETEFLVTKALEKEYKEMNEQNFAALEAMPESDKVKEKSLVWGLFGDEDNYAADWDTFTAHYPQAAFFHGGHRLDDNTFLRVIVPVIRWIDDKQEERERQIVFIDSNCLAENSDASEDVWNGEPKPSLQKAFEYLIEQYQVYIVVPSPTNDHGSYSKAASWIEKYLSTPAHDRVIYTNQKQLLYGDFYIDMHPVDGMLSTTIQLGSDEFKTWEEIITYFSRLHG
;
A
#
# COMPACT_ATOMS: atom_id res chain seq x y z
N MET A 1 10.77 -1.30 -7.02
CA MET A 1 10.47 -2.63 -7.63
C MET A 1 11.03 -2.80 -9.07
N LYS A 2 11.99 -2.01 -9.50
CA LYS A 2 12.61 -2.14 -10.84
C LYS A 2 13.42 -3.44 -10.94
N GLY A 3 13.09 -4.27 -11.94
CA GLY A 3 13.74 -5.57 -12.17
C GLY A 3 13.37 -6.66 -11.16
N LYS A 4 12.39 -6.41 -10.29
CA LYS A 4 11.88 -7.34 -9.28
C LYS A 4 10.57 -8.00 -9.72
N LYS A 5 10.22 -9.08 -9.05
CA LYS A 5 9.03 -9.86 -9.34
C LYS A 5 8.00 -9.77 -8.21
N ILE A 6 6.76 -9.42 -8.56
CA ILE A 6 5.61 -9.39 -7.65
C ILE A 6 4.69 -10.54 -8.00
N MET A 7 4.40 -11.42 -7.04
CA MET A 7 3.36 -12.46 -7.16
C MET A 7 2.09 -11.98 -6.47
N TYR A 8 0.95 -12.06 -7.16
CA TYR A 8 -0.34 -11.66 -6.59
C TYR A 8 -1.29 -12.85 -6.46
N ASN A 9 -1.79 -13.07 -5.25
CA ASN A 9 -2.74 -14.10 -4.88
C ASN A 9 -4.14 -13.48 -4.66
N HIS A 10 -5.05 -13.80 -5.57
CA HIS A 10 -6.40 -13.22 -5.58
C HIS A 10 -7.34 -13.82 -4.53
N GLY A 11 -8.41 -13.09 -4.17
CA GLY A 11 -9.45 -13.54 -3.26
C GLY A 11 -10.40 -14.57 -3.88
N PHE A 12 -11.30 -15.10 -3.04
CA PHE A 12 -12.29 -16.11 -3.42
C PHE A 12 -13.18 -15.63 -4.57
N GLY A 13 -13.43 -16.51 -5.52
CA GLY A 13 -14.25 -16.20 -6.69
C GLY A 13 -13.63 -15.27 -7.74
N SER A 14 -12.36 -14.86 -7.55
CA SER A 14 -11.61 -14.04 -8.50
C SER A 14 -10.70 -14.89 -9.40
N ALA A 15 -9.81 -14.28 -10.18
CA ALA A 15 -8.87 -14.96 -11.08
C ALA A 15 -7.59 -14.14 -11.32
N ALA A 16 -6.60 -14.75 -11.96
CA ALA A 16 -5.35 -14.10 -12.37
C ALA A 16 -5.55 -12.93 -13.34
N SER A 17 -6.70 -12.87 -14.02
CA SER A 17 -7.07 -11.80 -14.96
C SER A 17 -7.71 -10.58 -14.28
N SER A 18 -7.76 -10.54 -12.94
CA SER A 18 -8.44 -9.49 -12.17
C SER A 18 -7.94 -8.08 -12.48
N GLY A 19 -8.80 -7.08 -12.22
CA GLY A 19 -8.44 -5.66 -12.35
C GLY A 19 -7.22 -5.30 -11.50
N THR A 20 -7.10 -5.85 -10.29
CA THR A 20 -5.97 -5.61 -9.39
C THR A 20 -4.63 -6.00 -10.03
N VAL A 21 -4.56 -7.16 -10.71
CA VAL A 21 -3.33 -7.56 -11.42
C VAL A 21 -2.95 -6.58 -12.51
N LYS A 22 -3.94 -6.11 -13.29
CA LYS A 22 -3.71 -5.09 -14.33
C LYS A 22 -3.21 -3.80 -13.73
N PHE A 23 -3.79 -3.41 -12.60
CA PHE A 23 -3.46 -2.18 -11.91
C PHE A 23 -2.04 -2.23 -11.30
N ILE A 24 -1.63 -3.35 -10.70
CA ILE A 24 -0.25 -3.54 -10.23
C ILE A 24 0.74 -3.40 -11.39
N LYS A 25 0.45 -4.01 -12.56
CA LYS A 25 1.29 -3.90 -13.77
C LYS A 25 1.43 -2.47 -14.27
N GLN A 26 0.36 -1.69 -14.22
CA GLN A 26 0.36 -0.28 -14.62
C GLN A 26 1.15 0.59 -13.64
N THR A 27 1.00 0.32 -12.34
CA THR A 27 1.66 1.09 -11.27
C THR A 27 3.17 0.81 -11.20
N PHE A 28 3.57 -0.45 -11.47
CA PHE A 28 4.98 -0.88 -11.46
C PHE A 28 5.41 -1.43 -12.82
N PRO A 29 5.50 -0.59 -13.87
CA PRO A 29 5.77 -1.05 -15.24
C PRO A 29 7.15 -1.69 -15.41
N ASN A 30 8.07 -1.45 -14.47
CA ASN A 30 9.42 -2.02 -14.46
C ASN A 30 9.56 -3.26 -13.56
N ALA A 31 8.46 -3.75 -12.99
CA ALA A 31 8.40 -5.01 -12.25
C ALA A 31 7.74 -6.10 -13.10
N GLU A 32 8.17 -7.33 -12.92
CA GLU A 32 7.45 -8.49 -13.45
C GLU A 32 6.30 -8.85 -12.48
N VAL A 33 5.06 -8.88 -12.96
CA VAL A 33 3.89 -9.21 -12.14
C VAL A 33 3.28 -10.52 -12.61
N VAL A 34 3.29 -11.52 -11.74
CA VAL A 34 2.73 -12.86 -11.98
C VAL A 34 1.51 -13.11 -11.11
N ALA A 35 0.53 -13.79 -11.65
CA ALA A 35 -0.66 -14.25 -10.93
C ALA A 35 -1.19 -15.54 -11.58
N TYR A 36 -1.80 -16.39 -10.78
CA TYR A 36 -2.31 -17.70 -11.19
C TYR A 36 -3.77 -17.85 -10.78
N ASP A 37 -4.53 -18.61 -11.56
CA ASP A 37 -5.89 -18.98 -11.19
C ASP A 37 -5.85 -20.00 -10.06
N ILE A 38 -6.15 -19.55 -8.85
CA ILE A 38 -6.08 -20.38 -7.65
C ILE A 38 -7.17 -21.45 -7.72
N PRO A 39 -6.81 -22.75 -7.52
CA PRO A 39 -7.78 -23.83 -7.43
C PRO A 39 -8.83 -23.60 -6.34
N LEU A 40 -10.01 -24.20 -6.55
CA LEU A 40 -11.11 -24.07 -5.59
C LEU A 40 -10.83 -24.84 -4.28
N HIS A 41 -10.21 -26.01 -4.39
CA HIS A 41 -9.87 -26.87 -3.25
C HIS A 41 -8.61 -26.40 -2.54
N PRO A 42 -8.66 -26.11 -1.23
CA PRO A 42 -7.59 -25.42 -0.53
C PRO A 42 -6.26 -26.16 -0.48
N ALA A 43 -6.26 -27.49 -0.41
CA ALA A 43 -5.03 -28.28 -0.44
C ALA A 43 -4.32 -28.18 -1.80
N GLU A 44 -5.07 -28.24 -2.90
CA GLU A 44 -4.54 -28.07 -4.26
C GLU A 44 -4.05 -26.62 -4.47
N ALA A 45 -4.82 -25.64 -3.97
CA ALA A 45 -4.47 -24.23 -4.02
C ALA A 45 -3.13 -23.99 -3.33
N MET A 46 -2.97 -24.46 -2.10
CA MET A 46 -1.74 -24.28 -1.34
C MET A 46 -0.54 -24.97 -1.98
N ALA A 47 -0.73 -26.22 -2.48
CA ALA A 47 0.32 -26.95 -3.19
C ALA A 47 0.78 -26.19 -4.44
N MET A 48 -0.16 -25.71 -5.25
CA MET A 48 0.13 -24.92 -6.45
C MET A 48 0.84 -23.61 -6.12
N LEU A 49 0.37 -22.86 -5.10
CA LEU A 49 0.96 -21.58 -4.74
C LEU A 49 2.39 -21.73 -4.21
N ARG A 50 2.68 -22.79 -3.44
CA ARG A 50 4.06 -23.13 -3.01
C ARG A 50 4.95 -23.45 -4.21
N GLU A 51 4.49 -24.32 -5.11
CA GLU A 51 5.22 -24.64 -6.34
C GLU A 51 5.53 -23.37 -7.16
N LYS A 52 4.53 -22.50 -7.34
CA LYS A 52 4.71 -21.26 -8.09
C LYS A 52 5.66 -20.29 -7.38
N ALA A 53 5.58 -20.12 -6.07
CA ALA A 53 6.51 -19.29 -5.32
C ALA A 53 7.96 -19.80 -5.45
N GLU A 54 8.17 -21.12 -5.39
CA GLU A 54 9.50 -21.73 -5.60
C GLU A 54 10.03 -21.57 -7.04
N GLN A 55 9.16 -21.68 -8.04
CA GLN A 55 9.52 -21.51 -9.47
C GLN A 55 9.83 -20.04 -9.80
N GLU A 56 8.95 -19.14 -9.38
CA GLU A 56 8.99 -17.71 -9.72
C GLU A 56 10.00 -16.94 -8.87
N LYS A 57 10.23 -17.37 -7.64
CA LYS A 57 11.08 -16.69 -6.65
C LYS A 57 10.76 -15.21 -6.56
N PRO A 58 9.52 -14.84 -6.24
CA PRO A 58 9.12 -13.45 -6.19
C PRO A 58 9.87 -12.69 -5.09
N ASP A 59 10.16 -11.42 -5.36
CA ASP A 59 10.71 -10.49 -4.37
C ASP A 59 9.63 -10.03 -3.38
N LEU A 60 8.36 -10.11 -3.79
CA LEU A 60 7.20 -9.74 -2.98
C LEU A 60 5.99 -10.58 -3.37
N ILE A 61 5.26 -11.05 -2.36
CA ILE A 61 3.95 -11.70 -2.56
C ILE A 61 2.86 -10.83 -1.93
N ILE A 62 1.82 -10.52 -2.70
CA ILE A 62 0.66 -9.76 -2.23
C ILE A 62 -0.55 -10.69 -2.27
N GLY A 63 -1.25 -10.84 -1.16
CA GLY A 63 -2.50 -11.58 -1.09
C GLY A 63 -3.66 -10.71 -0.63
N THR A 64 -4.86 -10.96 -1.16
CA THR A 64 -6.09 -10.30 -0.74
C THR A 64 -7.13 -11.32 -0.29
N SER A 65 -7.80 -11.08 0.85
CA SER A 65 -8.86 -11.96 1.36
C SER A 65 -8.40 -13.41 1.52
N MET A 66 -9.04 -14.38 0.86
CA MET A 66 -8.59 -15.77 0.78
C MET A 66 -7.14 -15.90 0.27
N GLY A 67 -6.76 -15.12 -0.72
CA GLY A 67 -5.38 -15.10 -1.23
C GLY A 67 -4.38 -14.64 -0.16
N ALA A 68 -4.79 -13.76 0.76
CA ALA A 68 -3.96 -13.36 1.89
C ALA A 68 -3.80 -14.47 2.93
N MET A 69 -4.86 -15.25 3.18
CA MET A 69 -4.78 -16.46 4.01
C MET A 69 -3.71 -17.44 3.48
N TYR A 70 -3.68 -17.71 2.18
CA TYR A 70 -2.64 -18.54 1.58
C TYR A 70 -1.26 -17.88 1.60
N THR A 71 -1.20 -16.57 1.38
CA THR A 71 0.05 -15.81 1.36
C THR A 71 0.74 -15.85 2.73
N GLU A 72 -0.01 -15.89 3.82
CA GLU A 72 0.54 -16.06 5.17
C GLU A 72 1.43 -17.31 5.25
N MET A 73 1.01 -18.41 4.64
CA MET A 73 1.70 -19.71 4.67
C MET A 73 2.85 -19.84 3.65
N LEU A 74 3.19 -18.79 2.90
CA LEU A 74 4.33 -18.76 1.96
C LEU A 74 5.54 -18.12 2.64
N TYR A 75 6.20 -18.84 3.52
CA TYR A 75 7.30 -18.35 4.34
C TYR A 75 8.57 -18.04 3.55
N GLY A 76 9.39 -17.13 4.08
CA GLY A 76 10.69 -16.75 3.52
C GLY A 76 10.64 -15.67 2.43
N TYR A 77 9.47 -15.09 2.16
CA TYR A 77 9.26 -13.99 1.20
C TYR A 77 8.76 -12.74 1.92
N ASP A 78 9.09 -11.55 1.41
CA ASP A 78 8.35 -10.36 1.80
C ASP A 78 6.89 -10.47 1.34
N ARG A 79 5.94 -10.18 2.24
CA ARG A 79 4.50 -10.42 2.01
C ARG A 79 3.64 -9.26 2.49
N ILE A 80 2.62 -8.96 1.71
CA ILE A 80 1.54 -8.04 2.10
C ILE A 80 0.23 -8.81 2.10
N LEU A 81 -0.43 -8.84 3.24
CA LEU A 81 -1.72 -9.45 3.46
C LEU A 81 -2.78 -8.36 3.58
N VAL A 82 -3.72 -8.30 2.66
CA VAL A 82 -4.77 -7.27 2.64
C VAL A 82 -6.10 -7.90 2.97
N ASN A 83 -6.74 -7.41 4.02
CA ASN A 83 -8.02 -7.93 4.51
C ASN A 83 -8.03 -9.47 4.56
N PRO A 84 -7.05 -10.12 5.22
CA PRO A 84 -6.91 -11.57 5.19
C PRO A 84 -8.15 -12.24 5.78
N ALA A 85 -8.64 -13.29 5.12
CA ALA A 85 -9.75 -14.11 5.59
C ALA A 85 -9.22 -15.41 6.22
N PHE A 86 -8.63 -15.32 7.42
CA PHE A 86 -8.05 -16.49 8.10
C PHE A 86 -9.10 -17.54 8.51
N ASP A 87 -10.35 -17.13 8.75
CA ASP A 87 -11.48 -18.06 8.88
C ASP A 87 -12.35 -18.05 7.62
N MET A 88 -11.81 -18.57 6.52
CA MET A 88 -12.52 -18.65 5.24
C MET A 88 -13.79 -19.49 5.34
N ALA A 89 -13.82 -20.53 6.17
CA ALA A 89 -15.00 -21.35 6.38
C ALA A 89 -16.15 -20.54 7.04
N GLN A 90 -15.84 -19.68 8.00
CA GLN A 90 -16.83 -18.78 8.61
C GLN A 90 -17.22 -17.67 7.64
N THR A 91 -16.29 -17.13 6.88
CA THR A 91 -16.55 -16.15 5.83
C THR A 91 -17.54 -16.70 4.81
N MET A 92 -17.38 -17.92 4.33
CA MET A 92 -18.33 -18.58 3.42
C MET A 92 -19.74 -18.63 3.98
N LYS A 93 -19.89 -18.93 5.27
CA LYS A 93 -21.21 -18.98 5.95
C LYS A 93 -21.83 -17.59 6.10
N ASN A 94 -21.04 -16.62 6.57
CA ASN A 94 -21.49 -15.26 6.83
C ASN A 94 -22.02 -14.59 5.56
N TYR A 95 -21.46 -14.95 4.39
CA TYR A 95 -21.85 -14.37 3.09
C TYR A 95 -22.77 -15.29 2.28
N GLY A 96 -23.21 -16.42 2.82
CA GLY A 96 -24.10 -17.32 2.15
C GLY A 96 -23.53 -17.83 0.83
N LEU A 97 -22.23 -18.10 0.77
CA LEU A 97 -21.54 -18.54 -0.44
C LEU A 97 -21.81 -20.02 -0.78
N THR A 98 -22.52 -20.76 0.08
CA THR A 98 -22.87 -22.17 -0.19
C THR A 98 -23.77 -22.25 -1.42
N GLY A 99 -23.46 -23.18 -2.33
CA GLY A 99 -24.20 -23.39 -3.58
C GLY A 99 -23.43 -22.95 -4.80
N LYS A 100 -24.15 -22.71 -5.89
CA LYS A 100 -23.60 -22.32 -7.17
C LYS A 100 -23.14 -20.86 -7.13
N GLN A 101 -21.88 -20.62 -7.53
CA GLN A 101 -21.23 -19.32 -7.58
C GLN A 101 -20.69 -19.07 -8.98
N THR A 102 -20.46 -17.80 -9.32
CA THR A 102 -19.89 -17.38 -10.61
C THR A 102 -18.50 -16.78 -10.38
N TRP A 103 -17.53 -17.15 -11.20
CA TRP A 103 -16.22 -16.49 -11.20
C TRP A 103 -16.36 -15.04 -11.63
N GLN A 104 -15.83 -14.13 -10.83
CA GLN A 104 -15.92 -12.67 -11.06
C GLN A 104 -15.06 -12.20 -12.23
N ASN A 105 -14.04 -12.99 -12.59
CA ASN A 105 -13.10 -12.67 -13.66
C ASN A 105 -12.86 -13.89 -14.53
N PRO A 106 -12.57 -13.72 -15.84
CA PRO A 106 -12.25 -14.83 -16.73
C PRO A 106 -11.05 -15.63 -16.25
N ARG A 107 -11.20 -16.94 -16.21
CA ARG A 107 -10.13 -17.90 -15.90
C ARG A 107 -9.49 -18.45 -17.16
N LYS A 108 -8.25 -18.92 -17.08
CA LYS A 108 -7.54 -19.56 -18.21
C LYS A 108 -8.14 -20.89 -18.62
N ASP A 109 -8.73 -21.62 -17.66
CA ASP A 109 -9.42 -22.89 -17.89
C ASP A 109 -10.78 -22.72 -18.57
N GLY A 110 -11.31 -21.50 -18.66
CA GLY A 110 -12.59 -21.17 -19.25
C GLY A 110 -13.79 -21.44 -18.35
N GLU A 111 -13.58 -21.85 -17.10
CA GLU A 111 -14.66 -22.04 -16.14
C GLU A 111 -15.32 -20.72 -15.79
N THR A 112 -16.65 -20.69 -15.80
CA THR A 112 -17.46 -19.52 -15.49
C THR A 112 -18.16 -19.63 -14.15
N GLU A 113 -18.33 -20.86 -13.64
CA GLU A 113 -19.09 -21.15 -12.44
C GLU A 113 -18.38 -22.24 -11.61
N PHE A 114 -18.68 -22.26 -10.32
CA PHE A 114 -18.18 -23.28 -9.40
C PHE A 114 -19.21 -23.58 -8.30
N LEU A 115 -19.02 -24.67 -7.59
CA LEU A 115 -19.94 -25.12 -6.55
C LEU A 115 -19.27 -25.12 -5.19
N VAL A 116 -19.80 -24.32 -4.26
CA VAL A 116 -19.41 -24.36 -2.85
C VAL A 116 -20.29 -25.36 -2.12
N THR A 117 -19.69 -26.46 -1.70
CA THR A 117 -20.34 -27.55 -0.95
C THR A 117 -19.99 -27.49 0.52
N LYS A 118 -20.76 -28.16 1.35
CA LYS A 118 -20.39 -28.36 2.77
C LYS A 118 -19.06 -29.12 2.96
N ALA A 119 -18.70 -29.97 2.01
CA ALA A 119 -17.41 -30.62 1.99
C ALA A 119 -16.27 -29.62 1.77
N LEU A 120 -16.43 -28.70 0.82
CA LEU A 120 -15.49 -27.63 0.59
C LEU A 120 -15.34 -26.70 1.80
N GLU A 121 -16.44 -26.33 2.45
CA GLU A 121 -16.40 -25.55 3.69
C GLU A 121 -15.58 -26.26 4.78
N LYS A 122 -15.70 -27.59 4.90
CA LYS A 122 -14.90 -28.39 5.83
C LYS A 122 -13.42 -28.39 5.46
N GLU A 123 -13.08 -28.52 4.18
CA GLU A 123 -11.69 -28.44 3.69
C GLU A 123 -11.07 -27.08 4.05
N TYR A 124 -11.81 -25.98 3.89
CA TYR A 124 -11.35 -24.65 4.31
C TYR A 124 -11.17 -24.53 5.81
N LYS A 125 -12.04 -25.14 6.61
CA LYS A 125 -11.86 -25.18 8.06
C LYS A 125 -10.57 -25.91 8.46
N GLU A 126 -10.26 -27.03 7.82
CA GLU A 126 -9.00 -27.75 8.04
C GLU A 126 -7.78 -26.95 7.55
N MET A 127 -7.92 -26.16 6.49
CA MET A 127 -6.87 -25.24 6.00
C MET A 127 -6.63 -24.08 6.96
N ASN A 128 -7.69 -23.49 7.52
CA ASN A 128 -7.58 -22.39 8.49
C ASN A 128 -6.71 -22.79 9.70
N GLU A 129 -6.76 -24.04 10.14
CA GLU A 129 -5.95 -24.54 11.25
C GLU A 129 -4.44 -24.59 10.93
N GLN A 130 -4.05 -24.43 9.66
CA GLN A 130 -2.64 -24.39 9.23
C GLN A 130 -2.04 -22.99 9.26
N ASN A 131 -2.89 -21.92 9.32
CA ASN A 131 -2.39 -20.56 9.43
C ASN A 131 -1.57 -20.43 10.72
N PHE A 132 -0.45 -19.73 10.61
CA PHE A 132 0.52 -19.48 11.70
C PHE A 132 1.21 -20.73 12.28
N ALA A 133 0.72 -21.95 12.01
CA ALA A 133 1.24 -23.17 12.63
C ALA A 133 2.74 -23.40 12.37
N ALA A 134 3.19 -23.18 11.14
CA ALA A 134 4.60 -23.32 10.81
C ALA A 134 5.44 -22.17 11.40
N LEU A 135 4.91 -20.94 11.47
CA LEU A 135 5.56 -19.82 12.17
C LEU A 135 5.79 -20.18 13.64
N GLU A 136 4.75 -20.68 14.32
CA GLU A 136 4.85 -21.02 15.74
C GLU A 136 5.82 -22.20 16.01
N ALA A 137 6.01 -23.07 15.05
CA ALA A 137 6.95 -24.17 15.12
C ALA A 137 8.41 -23.80 14.80
N MET A 138 8.66 -22.57 14.28
CA MET A 138 10.03 -22.11 13.96
C MET A 138 10.86 -21.88 15.21
N PRO A 139 12.21 -22.02 15.13
CA PRO A 139 13.13 -21.51 16.13
C PRO A 139 12.95 -19.99 16.32
N GLU A 140 13.17 -19.49 17.54
CA GLU A 140 12.89 -18.09 17.87
C GLU A 140 13.68 -17.09 17.00
N SER A 141 14.94 -17.41 16.66
CA SER A 141 15.74 -16.60 15.74
C SER A 141 15.11 -16.45 14.36
N ASP A 142 14.53 -17.53 13.84
CA ASP A 142 13.93 -17.56 12.51
C ASP A 142 12.56 -16.88 12.52
N LYS A 143 11.81 -17.01 13.63
CA LYS A 143 10.55 -16.27 13.86
C LYS A 143 10.74 -14.77 13.77
N VAL A 144 11.77 -14.22 14.43
CA VAL A 144 12.04 -12.77 14.42
C VAL A 144 12.24 -12.29 12.97
N LYS A 145 13.05 -13.01 12.21
CA LYS A 145 13.28 -12.70 10.80
C LYS A 145 11.99 -12.82 10.00
N GLU A 146 11.27 -13.92 10.14
CA GLU A 146 10.05 -14.19 9.39
C GLU A 146 8.96 -13.14 9.67
N LYS A 147 8.77 -12.77 10.94
CA LYS A 147 7.84 -11.70 11.34
C LYS A 147 8.16 -10.34 10.72
N SER A 148 9.44 -10.05 10.45
CA SER A 148 9.86 -8.80 9.82
C SER A 148 9.58 -8.74 8.31
N LEU A 149 9.15 -9.83 7.69
CA LEU A 149 8.84 -9.92 6.27
C LEU A 149 7.35 -9.69 5.95
N VAL A 150 6.49 -9.56 6.97
CA VAL A 150 5.03 -9.61 6.77
C VAL A 150 4.36 -8.32 7.20
N TRP A 151 3.55 -7.77 6.31
CA TRP A 151 2.65 -6.66 6.56
C TRP A 151 1.19 -7.10 6.48
N GLY A 152 0.38 -6.72 7.48
CA GLY A 152 -1.07 -6.85 7.47
C GLY A 152 -1.74 -5.50 7.27
N LEU A 153 -2.62 -5.38 6.28
CA LEU A 153 -3.37 -4.16 5.98
C LEU A 153 -4.86 -4.44 6.08
N PHE A 154 -5.57 -3.67 6.91
CA PHE A 154 -6.95 -3.93 7.30
C PHE A 154 -7.82 -2.70 7.03
N GLY A 155 -8.92 -2.89 6.30
CA GLY A 155 -9.94 -1.86 6.10
C GLY A 155 -10.75 -1.63 7.37
N ASP A 156 -10.88 -0.38 7.82
CA ASP A 156 -11.65 -0.03 9.03
C ASP A 156 -13.18 -0.17 8.84
N GLU A 157 -13.63 -0.29 7.60
CA GLU A 157 -15.02 -0.58 7.22
C GLU A 157 -15.21 -2.04 6.73
N ASP A 158 -14.17 -2.90 6.87
CA ASP A 158 -14.28 -4.30 6.49
C ASP A 158 -15.07 -5.10 7.54
N ASN A 159 -16.31 -5.39 7.21
CA ASN A 159 -17.17 -6.23 8.03
C ASN A 159 -17.04 -7.74 7.70
N TYR A 160 -16.14 -8.09 6.75
CA TYR A 160 -16.04 -9.46 6.22
C TYR A 160 -14.94 -10.28 6.89
N ALA A 161 -13.80 -9.67 7.14
CA ALA A 161 -12.62 -10.35 7.66
C ALA A 161 -11.93 -9.46 8.69
N ALA A 162 -12.54 -9.31 9.86
CA ALA A 162 -11.95 -8.55 10.97
C ALA A 162 -10.91 -9.39 11.72
N ASP A 163 -9.87 -9.85 11.02
CA ASP A 163 -8.84 -10.73 11.60
C ASP A 163 -7.62 -9.96 12.14
N TRP A 164 -7.81 -8.70 12.53
CA TRP A 164 -6.77 -7.87 13.12
C TRP A 164 -6.14 -8.51 14.36
N ASP A 165 -6.94 -8.92 15.33
CA ASP A 165 -6.45 -9.51 16.57
C ASP A 165 -5.70 -10.81 16.32
N THR A 166 -6.20 -11.64 15.41
CA THR A 166 -5.54 -12.88 14.99
C THR A 166 -4.19 -12.59 14.36
N PHE A 167 -4.11 -11.61 13.44
CA PHE A 167 -2.86 -11.25 12.79
C PHE A 167 -1.85 -10.66 13.77
N THR A 168 -2.25 -9.68 14.58
CA THR A 168 -1.34 -8.94 15.48
C THR A 168 -0.86 -9.77 16.67
N ALA A 169 -1.52 -10.88 16.98
CA ALA A 169 -1.00 -11.87 17.91
C ALA A 169 0.28 -12.56 17.39
N HIS A 170 0.47 -12.61 16.07
CA HIS A 170 1.60 -13.30 15.44
C HIS A 170 2.60 -12.35 14.78
N TYR A 171 2.15 -11.26 14.16
CA TYR A 171 2.96 -10.32 13.37
C TYR A 171 2.87 -8.89 13.90
N PRO A 172 4.00 -8.17 14.03
CA PRO A 172 3.99 -6.81 14.57
C PRO A 172 3.66 -5.72 13.56
N GLN A 173 3.82 -5.98 12.24
CA GLN A 173 3.65 -4.97 11.21
C GLN A 173 2.21 -5.00 10.68
N ALA A 174 1.35 -4.19 11.26
CA ALA A 174 -0.05 -4.07 10.88
C ALA A 174 -0.49 -2.61 10.80
N ALA A 175 -1.37 -2.27 9.87
CA ALA A 175 -1.95 -0.95 9.75
C ALA A 175 -3.42 -1.02 9.32
N PHE A 176 -4.23 -0.08 9.83
CA PHE A 176 -5.56 0.17 9.33
C PHE A 176 -5.54 1.18 8.18
N PHE A 177 -6.45 1.00 7.22
CA PHE A 177 -6.74 2.00 6.21
C PHE A 177 -8.25 2.31 6.19
N HIS A 178 -8.60 3.49 5.70
CA HIS A 178 -10.01 3.84 5.51
C HIS A 178 -10.54 3.15 4.25
N GLY A 179 -11.47 2.20 4.45
CA GLY A 179 -12.07 1.46 3.36
C GLY A 179 -12.62 0.09 3.77
N GLY A 180 -13.35 -0.52 2.86
CA GLY A 180 -14.00 -1.83 3.06
C GLY A 180 -13.14 -3.01 2.59
N HIS A 181 -13.81 -4.17 2.46
CA HIS A 181 -13.16 -5.42 2.05
C HIS A 181 -12.55 -5.36 0.65
N ARG A 182 -13.20 -4.69 -0.29
CA ARG A 182 -12.72 -4.54 -1.66
C ARG A 182 -11.98 -3.23 -1.82
N LEU A 183 -10.79 -3.32 -2.39
CA LEU A 183 -9.96 -2.16 -2.72
C LEU A 183 -10.39 -1.58 -4.06
N ASP A 184 -10.62 -0.29 -4.10
CA ASP A 184 -10.59 0.47 -5.35
C ASP A 184 -9.15 0.90 -5.69
N ASP A 185 -8.97 1.44 -6.90
CA ASP A 185 -7.66 1.82 -7.40
C ASP A 185 -7.01 2.92 -6.54
N ASN A 186 -7.80 3.87 -6.02
CA ASN A 186 -7.32 4.94 -5.17
C ASN A 186 -6.81 4.40 -3.83
N THR A 187 -7.59 3.53 -3.19
CA THR A 187 -7.20 2.87 -1.94
C THR A 187 -5.94 2.03 -2.14
N PHE A 188 -5.84 1.31 -3.26
CA PHE A 188 -4.62 0.56 -3.59
C PHE A 188 -3.40 1.47 -3.69
N LEU A 189 -3.50 2.60 -4.42
CA LEU A 189 -2.39 3.56 -4.57
C LEU A 189 -1.93 4.16 -3.25
N ARG A 190 -2.87 4.44 -2.33
CA ARG A 190 -2.58 5.12 -1.08
C ARG A 190 -2.19 4.21 0.06
N VAL A 191 -2.57 2.94 -0.01
CA VAL A 191 -2.38 1.99 1.09
C VAL A 191 -1.31 0.96 0.76
N ILE A 192 -1.45 0.29 -0.39
CA ILE A 192 -0.61 -0.86 -0.71
C ILE A 192 0.71 -0.42 -1.36
N VAL A 193 0.63 0.54 -2.28
CA VAL A 193 1.82 1.05 -2.98
C VAL A 193 2.88 1.62 -2.04
N PRO A 194 2.54 2.41 -1.00
CA PRO A 194 3.53 2.86 -0.02
C PRO A 194 4.26 1.72 0.68
N VAL A 195 3.54 0.67 1.08
CA VAL A 195 4.15 -0.50 1.73
C VAL A 195 5.03 -1.28 0.75
N ILE A 196 4.60 -1.43 -0.52
CA ILE A 196 5.45 -2.03 -1.58
C ILE A 196 6.76 -1.24 -1.72
N ARG A 197 6.70 0.09 -1.73
CA ARG A 197 7.89 0.94 -1.84
C ARG A 197 8.77 0.83 -0.62
N TRP A 198 8.18 0.78 0.57
CA TRP A 198 8.95 0.56 1.80
C TRP A 198 9.69 -0.77 1.79
N ILE A 199 9.03 -1.86 1.35
CA ILE A 199 9.68 -3.16 1.19
C ILE A 199 10.81 -3.07 0.16
N ASP A 200 10.58 -2.39 -0.97
CA ASP A 200 11.60 -2.15 -1.99
C ASP A 200 12.81 -1.38 -1.43
N ASP A 201 12.57 -0.34 -0.64
CA ASP A 201 13.62 0.45 0.01
C ASP A 201 14.41 -0.37 1.03
N LYS A 202 13.72 -1.21 1.82
CA LYS A 202 14.35 -2.14 2.75
C LYS A 202 15.24 -3.15 2.04
N GLN A 203 14.76 -3.74 0.94
CA GLN A 203 15.52 -4.71 0.15
C GLN A 203 16.74 -4.10 -0.56
N GLU A 204 16.66 -2.83 -0.94
CA GLU A 204 17.75 -2.07 -1.57
C GLU A 204 18.63 -1.33 -0.55
N GLU A 205 18.40 -1.54 0.75
CA GLU A 205 19.10 -0.84 1.83
C GLU A 205 19.06 0.69 1.67
N ARG A 206 17.97 1.20 1.05
CA ARG A 206 17.74 2.65 0.94
C ARG A 206 17.36 3.20 2.31
N GLU A 207 17.74 4.46 2.55
CA GLU A 207 17.33 5.20 3.73
C GLU A 207 15.80 5.46 3.71
N ARG A 208 15.34 6.39 4.57
CA ARG A 208 13.91 6.72 4.71
C ARG A 208 13.22 7.03 3.39
N GLN A 209 11.95 6.67 3.28
CA GLN A 209 11.09 7.04 2.15
C GLN A 209 11.07 8.55 1.92
N ILE A 210 10.97 8.95 0.65
CA ILE A 210 11.02 10.35 0.24
C ILE A 210 9.59 10.89 0.11
N VAL A 211 9.34 12.03 0.79
CA VAL A 211 8.11 12.80 0.67
C VAL A 211 8.42 14.14 0.03
N PHE A 212 7.82 14.45 -1.09
CA PHE A 212 7.82 15.77 -1.68
C PHE A 212 6.59 16.56 -1.24
N ILE A 213 6.77 17.84 -0.90
CA ILE A 213 5.69 18.79 -0.60
C ILE A 213 5.77 19.92 -1.61
N ASP A 214 4.76 20.06 -2.45
CA ASP A 214 4.67 21.20 -3.37
C ASP A 214 4.43 22.50 -2.59
N SER A 215 5.05 23.58 -3.02
CA SER A 215 4.95 24.88 -2.38
C SER A 215 3.53 25.42 -2.32
N ASN A 216 2.64 24.99 -3.21
CA ASN A 216 1.22 25.38 -3.17
C ASN A 216 0.48 24.83 -1.94
N CYS A 217 1.06 23.84 -1.26
CA CYS A 217 0.53 23.27 -0.02
C CYS A 217 0.93 24.05 1.24
N LEU A 218 1.82 25.03 1.14
CA LEU A 218 2.45 25.64 2.31
C LEU A 218 1.67 26.84 2.87
N ALA A 219 1.35 27.82 2.04
CA ALA A 219 0.73 29.08 2.46
C ALA A 219 -0.77 29.15 2.15
N GLU A 220 -1.53 29.94 2.94
CA GLU A 220 -2.99 30.06 2.79
C GLU A 220 -3.43 30.65 1.45
N ASN A 221 -2.66 31.55 0.84
CA ASN A 221 -3.01 32.22 -0.41
C ASN A 221 -2.31 31.64 -1.65
N SER A 222 -1.95 30.36 -1.61
CA SER A 222 -1.19 29.70 -2.67
C SER A 222 -1.91 29.57 -4.02
N ASP A 223 -3.22 29.83 -4.08
CA ASP A 223 -4.01 29.78 -5.31
C ASP A 223 -4.10 31.13 -6.05
N ALA A 224 -3.64 32.19 -5.42
CA ALA A 224 -3.62 33.50 -6.05
C ALA A 224 -2.32 33.71 -6.82
N SER A 225 -2.42 34.30 -8.01
CA SER A 225 -1.28 34.61 -8.89
C SER A 225 -0.26 35.61 -8.31
N GLU A 226 -0.44 36.05 -7.08
CA GLU A 226 0.38 37.03 -6.39
C GLU A 226 1.05 36.43 -5.15
N ASP A 227 2.35 36.26 -5.27
CA ASP A 227 3.34 36.07 -4.21
C ASP A 227 2.93 35.18 -3.03
N VAL A 228 2.86 33.89 -3.32
CA VAL A 228 2.62 32.77 -2.36
C VAL A 228 3.41 32.96 -1.04
N TRP A 229 4.57 33.61 -1.11
CA TRP A 229 5.50 33.80 0.00
C TRP A 229 5.15 34.96 0.96
N ASN A 230 4.05 35.65 0.71
CA ASN A 230 3.53 36.67 1.64
C ASN A 230 2.41 36.12 2.56
N GLY A 231 1.93 34.88 2.29
CA GLY A 231 0.88 34.24 3.08
C GLY A 231 1.40 33.65 4.40
N GLU A 232 0.50 33.50 5.38
CA GLU A 232 0.76 32.73 6.59
C GLU A 232 0.72 31.20 6.26
N PRO A 233 1.36 30.33 7.07
CA PRO A 233 1.28 28.88 6.88
C PRO A 233 -0.16 28.38 6.94
N LYS A 234 -0.50 27.40 6.09
CA LYS A 234 -1.78 26.70 6.23
C LYS A 234 -1.91 26.09 7.62
N PRO A 235 -3.13 26.02 8.18
CA PRO A 235 -3.36 25.41 9.49
C PRO A 235 -2.72 24.02 9.58
N SER A 236 -2.07 23.75 10.71
CA SER A 236 -1.40 22.47 11.01
C SER A 236 -0.22 22.08 10.12
N LEU A 237 0.20 22.93 9.17
CA LEU A 237 1.37 22.65 8.33
C LEU A 237 2.64 22.37 9.17
N GLN A 238 2.95 23.23 10.14
CA GLN A 238 4.17 23.08 10.95
C GLN A 238 4.18 21.74 11.69
N LYS A 239 3.05 21.39 12.32
CA LYS A 239 2.89 20.10 12.99
C LYS A 239 3.03 18.91 12.03
N ALA A 240 2.47 19.02 10.82
CA ALA A 240 2.59 18.01 9.80
C ALA A 240 4.03 17.86 9.31
N PHE A 241 4.70 18.97 9.08
CA PHE A 241 6.10 18.99 8.66
C PHE A 241 7.01 18.35 9.73
N GLU A 242 6.87 18.73 10.99
CA GLU A 242 7.60 18.14 12.11
C GLU A 242 7.40 16.62 12.18
N TYR A 243 6.16 16.13 12.08
CA TYR A 243 5.85 14.71 12.06
C TYR A 243 6.52 14.00 10.87
N LEU A 244 6.40 14.57 9.67
CA LEU A 244 6.93 13.96 8.46
C LEU A 244 8.46 13.86 8.46
N ILE A 245 9.18 14.89 8.92
CA ILE A 245 10.66 14.87 8.95
C ILE A 245 11.24 13.89 9.97
N GLU A 246 10.48 13.50 11.00
CA GLU A 246 10.89 12.46 11.94
C GLU A 246 10.92 11.08 11.28
N GLN A 247 10.02 10.82 10.34
CA GLN A 247 9.80 9.50 9.76
C GLN A 247 10.33 9.37 8.32
N TYR A 248 10.37 10.47 7.56
CA TYR A 248 10.64 10.51 6.13
C TYR A 248 11.79 11.45 5.77
N GLN A 249 12.34 11.30 4.56
CA GLN A 249 13.15 12.34 3.91
C GLN A 249 12.21 13.30 3.19
N VAL A 250 11.98 14.48 3.76
CA VAL A 250 11.05 15.47 3.22
C VAL A 250 11.80 16.49 2.39
N TYR A 251 11.29 16.78 1.20
CA TYR A 251 11.76 17.85 0.33
C TYR A 251 10.61 18.77 -0.08
N ILE A 252 10.88 20.07 -0.12
CA ILE A 252 9.94 21.09 -0.58
C ILE A 252 10.21 21.36 -2.05
N VAL A 253 9.18 21.31 -2.88
CA VAL A 253 9.29 21.55 -4.32
C VAL A 253 8.69 22.89 -4.65
N VAL A 254 9.51 23.76 -5.22
CA VAL A 254 9.16 25.15 -5.56
C VAL A 254 9.29 25.34 -7.06
N PRO A 255 8.30 25.91 -7.75
CA PRO A 255 8.45 26.26 -9.16
C PRO A 255 9.64 27.20 -9.38
N SER A 256 10.44 26.94 -10.41
CA SER A 256 11.51 27.83 -10.81
C SER A 256 10.93 29.07 -11.48
N PRO A 257 11.12 30.28 -10.91
CA PRO A 257 10.62 31.49 -11.52
C PRO A 257 11.44 31.81 -12.79
N THR A 258 10.72 32.08 -13.88
CA THR A 258 11.37 32.38 -15.18
C THR A 258 11.82 33.82 -15.33
N ASN A 259 11.14 34.77 -14.66
CA ASN A 259 11.35 36.20 -14.84
C ASN A 259 11.56 36.98 -13.53
N ASP A 260 11.48 36.36 -12.38
CA ASP A 260 11.67 37.01 -11.06
C ASP A 260 12.66 36.23 -10.20
N HIS A 261 13.94 36.60 -10.31
CA HIS A 261 15.00 35.97 -9.51
C HIS A 261 14.87 36.31 -8.01
N GLY A 262 14.13 37.34 -7.61
CA GLY A 262 13.85 37.67 -6.22
C GLY A 262 12.94 36.65 -5.53
N SER A 263 12.15 35.92 -6.29
CA SER A 263 11.26 34.86 -5.78
C SER A 263 12.00 33.71 -5.09
N TYR A 264 13.22 33.38 -5.50
CA TYR A 264 14.05 32.39 -4.79
C TYR A 264 14.35 32.83 -3.34
N SER A 265 14.76 34.08 -3.16
CA SER A 265 15.06 34.61 -1.83
C SER A 265 13.83 34.67 -0.94
N LYS A 266 12.68 35.04 -1.50
CA LYS A 266 11.40 35.08 -0.77
C LYS A 266 10.98 33.67 -0.32
N ALA A 267 11.05 32.69 -1.21
CA ALA A 267 10.77 31.28 -0.90
C ALA A 267 11.68 30.80 0.24
N ALA A 268 12.99 31.01 0.10
CA ALA A 268 13.97 30.61 1.11
C ALA A 268 13.67 31.26 2.47
N SER A 269 13.43 32.58 2.50
CA SER A 269 13.14 33.32 3.74
C SER A 269 11.83 32.84 4.40
N TRP A 270 10.79 32.57 3.62
CA TRP A 270 9.52 32.07 4.13
C TRP A 270 9.70 30.65 4.75
N ILE A 271 10.36 29.77 4.02
CA ILE A 271 10.63 28.41 4.48
C ILE A 271 11.47 28.42 5.76
N GLU A 272 12.52 29.22 5.80
CA GLU A 272 13.33 29.39 7.01
C GLU A 272 12.54 29.94 8.20
N LYS A 273 11.70 30.91 7.95
CA LYS A 273 10.86 31.55 9.00
C LYS A 273 9.87 30.57 9.64
N TYR A 274 9.20 29.72 8.82
CA TYR A 274 8.06 28.96 9.28
C TYR A 274 8.36 27.45 9.46
N LEU A 275 9.29 26.88 8.70
CA LEU A 275 9.67 25.48 8.78
C LEU A 275 11.07 25.27 9.37
N SER A 276 11.83 26.37 9.51
CA SER A 276 13.09 26.42 10.25
C SER A 276 14.21 25.51 9.69
N THR A 277 15.20 25.23 10.52
CA THR A 277 16.39 24.43 10.18
C THR A 277 16.10 23.06 9.54
N PRO A 278 15.07 22.30 9.94
CA PRO A 278 14.74 21.02 9.29
C PRO A 278 14.45 21.11 7.80
N ALA A 279 14.04 22.30 7.31
CA ALA A 279 13.78 22.52 5.88
C ALA A 279 15.02 23.05 5.11
N HIS A 280 16.08 23.38 5.84
CA HIS A 280 17.33 23.84 5.22
C HIS A 280 17.94 22.74 4.34
N ASP A 281 18.45 23.09 3.18
CA ASP A 281 19.00 22.20 2.16
C ASP A 281 17.99 21.15 1.59
N ARG A 282 16.70 21.30 1.87
CA ARG A 282 15.64 20.39 1.42
C ARG A 282 14.68 21.04 0.41
N VAL A 283 15.14 22.07 -0.31
CA VAL A 283 14.32 22.77 -1.31
C VAL A 283 14.81 22.43 -2.72
N ILE A 284 13.89 21.99 -3.55
CA ILE A 284 14.13 21.68 -4.96
C ILE A 284 13.36 22.67 -5.81
N TYR A 285 14.10 23.42 -6.64
CA TYR A 285 13.49 24.36 -7.60
C TYR A 285 13.34 23.68 -8.96
N THR A 286 12.10 23.44 -9.40
CA THR A 286 11.84 22.83 -10.70
C THR A 286 10.43 23.15 -11.21
N ASN A 287 10.29 23.26 -12.54
CA ASN A 287 8.99 23.27 -13.23
C ASN A 287 8.63 21.89 -13.81
N GLN A 288 9.46 20.88 -13.56
CA GLN A 288 9.31 19.52 -14.08
C GLN A 288 9.11 18.52 -12.94
N LYS A 289 8.11 18.80 -12.08
CA LYS A 289 7.85 17.97 -10.88
C LYS A 289 7.56 16.50 -11.18
N GLN A 290 7.04 16.19 -12.37
CA GLN A 290 6.82 14.81 -12.83
C GLN A 290 8.12 14.00 -13.03
N LEU A 291 9.28 14.63 -13.06
CA LEU A 291 10.58 13.94 -13.13
C LEU A 291 11.14 13.56 -11.76
N LEU A 292 10.53 14.05 -10.67
CA LEU A 292 10.97 13.74 -9.31
C LEU A 292 10.54 12.33 -8.95
N TYR A 293 11.51 11.49 -8.60
CA TYR A 293 11.25 10.14 -8.12
C TYR A 293 11.29 10.11 -6.59
N GLY A 294 10.17 9.77 -5.99
CA GLY A 294 10.01 9.62 -4.55
C GLY A 294 8.82 8.73 -4.23
N ASP A 295 8.55 8.54 -2.94
CA ASP A 295 7.46 7.66 -2.50
C ASP A 295 6.13 8.39 -2.49
N PHE A 296 6.11 9.62 -1.96
CA PHE A 296 4.91 10.45 -1.86
C PHE A 296 5.14 11.83 -2.45
N TYR A 297 4.07 12.40 -3.00
CA TYR A 297 4.03 13.78 -3.46
C TYR A 297 2.74 14.45 -2.97
N ILE A 298 2.86 15.41 -2.05
CA ILE A 298 1.74 16.20 -1.51
C ILE A 298 1.58 17.46 -2.35
N ASP A 299 0.43 17.64 -2.98
CA ASP A 299 0.16 18.72 -3.94
C ASP A 299 -1.32 19.10 -3.92
N MET A 300 -1.66 20.36 -4.07
CA MET A 300 -3.05 20.79 -4.27
C MET A 300 -3.53 20.56 -5.71
N HIS A 301 -2.59 20.61 -6.68
CA HIS A 301 -2.87 20.52 -8.12
C HIS A 301 -1.94 19.47 -8.75
N PRO A 302 -2.18 18.18 -8.46
CA PRO A 302 -1.35 17.12 -8.99
C PRO A 302 -1.45 17.06 -10.53
N VAL A 303 -0.32 16.72 -11.16
CA VAL A 303 -0.24 16.54 -12.61
C VAL A 303 -0.18 15.07 -12.97
N ASP A 304 -0.64 14.73 -14.18
CA ASP A 304 -0.56 13.37 -14.70
C ASP A 304 0.90 12.93 -14.87
N GLY A 305 1.13 11.64 -14.71
CA GLY A 305 2.44 11.03 -14.92
C GLY A 305 3.43 11.19 -13.76
N MET A 306 2.95 11.56 -12.57
CA MET A 306 3.77 11.55 -11.35
C MET A 306 4.26 10.14 -11.04
N LEU A 307 5.54 10.02 -10.69
CA LEU A 307 6.15 8.75 -10.32
C LEU A 307 5.93 8.38 -8.85
N SER A 308 5.47 9.34 -8.04
CA SER A 308 5.19 9.20 -6.61
C SER A 308 3.72 8.92 -6.36
N THR A 309 3.39 8.35 -5.19
CA THR A 309 2.00 8.32 -4.70
C THR A 309 1.55 9.73 -4.40
N THR A 310 0.57 10.23 -5.15
CA THR A 310 0.09 11.59 -5.02
C THR A 310 -0.96 11.70 -3.92
N ILE A 311 -0.77 12.64 -3.00
CA ILE A 311 -1.71 13.01 -1.94
C ILE A 311 -2.20 14.41 -2.24
N GLN A 312 -3.47 14.55 -2.64
CA GLN A 312 -4.03 15.84 -3.02
C GLN A 312 -4.61 16.56 -1.81
N LEU A 313 -3.87 17.54 -1.27
CA LEU A 313 -4.38 18.44 -0.22
C LEU A 313 -5.54 19.29 -0.78
N GLY A 314 -6.63 19.39 -0.03
CA GLY A 314 -7.85 20.07 -0.46
C GLY A 314 -8.87 19.17 -1.17
N SER A 315 -8.55 17.88 -1.37
CA SER A 315 -9.51 16.88 -1.87
C SER A 315 -10.53 16.50 -0.79
N ASP A 316 -11.56 15.74 -1.16
CA ASP A 316 -12.54 15.24 -0.19
C ASP A 316 -11.92 14.33 0.87
N GLU A 317 -10.83 13.66 0.55
CA GLU A 317 -10.14 12.72 1.43
C GLU A 317 -9.06 13.40 2.30
N PHE A 318 -8.37 14.39 1.77
CA PHE A 318 -7.32 15.14 2.46
C PHE A 318 -7.62 16.65 2.45
N LYS A 319 -8.67 17.05 3.17
CA LYS A 319 -9.09 18.46 3.23
C LYS A 319 -8.07 19.33 3.95
N THR A 320 -7.38 18.74 4.92
CA THR A 320 -6.48 19.44 5.84
C THR A 320 -5.18 18.66 6.05
N TRP A 321 -4.20 19.34 6.63
CA TRP A 321 -2.94 18.71 7.05
C TRP A 321 -3.12 17.71 8.19
N GLU A 322 -4.16 17.84 9.04
CA GLU A 322 -4.47 16.85 10.08
C GLU A 322 -4.87 15.49 9.48
N GLU A 323 -5.62 15.50 8.39
CA GLU A 323 -6.01 14.26 7.71
C GLU A 323 -4.78 13.58 7.06
N ILE A 324 -3.86 14.38 6.52
CA ILE A 324 -2.58 13.88 6.01
C ILE A 324 -1.74 13.27 7.13
N ILE A 325 -1.60 13.93 8.29
CA ILE A 325 -0.92 13.36 9.46
C ILE A 325 -1.56 12.02 9.87
N THR A 326 -2.90 12.00 9.93
CA THR A 326 -3.65 10.80 10.29
C THR A 326 -3.38 9.65 9.31
N TYR A 327 -3.34 9.94 8.02
CA TYR A 327 -2.98 8.96 6.99
C TYR A 327 -1.57 8.39 7.23
N PHE A 328 -0.57 9.24 7.36
CA PHE A 328 0.81 8.79 7.57
C PHE A 328 0.99 8.05 8.90
N SER A 329 0.29 8.46 9.97
CA SER A 329 0.33 7.76 11.26
C SER A 329 -0.23 6.34 11.18
N ARG A 330 -1.24 6.11 10.35
CA ARG A 330 -1.79 4.77 10.10
C ARG A 330 -0.85 3.85 9.33
N LEU A 331 0.05 4.41 8.52
CA LEU A 331 1.07 3.63 7.81
C LEU A 331 2.20 3.16 8.74
N HIS A 332 2.41 3.84 9.86
CA HIS A 332 3.44 3.51 10.85
C HIS A 332 2.88 2.82 12.12
N GLY A 333 1.56 2.67 12.19
CA GLY A 333 0.68 2.24 13.29
C GLY A 333 0.82 1.07 14.07
#